data_155750fc803d59e8351998483a2ca7e7
#
_entry.id   155750fc803d59e8351998483a2ca7e7
#
_cell.length_a   1.000
_cell.length_b   1.000
_cell.length_c   1.000
_cell.angle_alpha   90.00
_cell.angle_beta   90.00
_cell.angle_gamma   90.00
#
_symmetry.space_group_name_H-M   'P 1'
#
loop_
_entity.id
_entity.type
_entity.pdbx_description
1 polymer ?
#
loop_
_entity_poly.entity_id
_entity_poly.type
_entity_poly.pdbx_seq_one_letter_code
_entity_poly.pdbx_strand_id
1 'polypeptide(L)'
;TYCMRNFAREDYADISDFFDQFKKNFWQSIVVNLILTIGFGAIIFGLVFYSAAMKAGNHFASFGFVAAIVAGVIFLFMSYYLFVMMVTFRLKIRQLFKNAFIFAFAGLGSNLIITFFLAILYGAFFLYGIWPAIMPLYDPNAPLFLSAVCFSFSMYLCFIPTLGSLIINFNVYPHVKKFMIDPALAEKRAMEKEAAHESIFNDDGEFKGQNDSKSK
;
A
#
# COMPACT_ATOMS: atom_id res chain seq x y z
N THR A 1 -8.51 1.33 0.81
CA THR A 1 -7.31 2.05 0.25
C THR A 1 -7.71 3.22 -0.65
N TYR A 2 -8.66 3.05 -1.63
CA TYR A 2 -9.07 4.16 -2.54
C TYR A 2 -9.59 5.39 -1.77
N CYS A 3 -10.61 5.22 -0.93
CA CYS A 3 -11.16 6.32 -0.12
C CYS A 3 -10.09 6.95 0.79
N MET A 4 -9.22 6.13 1.39
CA MET A 4 -8.14 6.62 2.25
C MET A 4 -7.08 7.41 1.47
N ARG A 5 -6.81 7.01 0.22
CA ARG A 5 -5.95 7.78 -0.68
C ARG A 5 -6.58 9.13 -1.03
N ASN A 6 -7.87 9.18 -1.38
CA ASN A 6 -8.55 10.43 -1.69
C ASN A 6 -8.59 11.35 -0.47
N PHE A 7 -8.80 10.79 0.72
CA PHE A 7 -8.71 11.55 1.97
C PHE A 7 -7.31 12.16 2.18
N ALA A 8 -6.24 11.40 1.87
CA ALA A 8 -4.87 11.91 1.93
C ALA A 8 -4.54 12.95 0.84
N ARG A 9 -5.39 13.08 -0.19
CA ARG A 9 -5.27 14.07 -1.27
C ARG A 9 -6.18 15.28 -1.08
N GLU A 10 -7.00 15.28 -0.02
CA GLU A 10 -8.08 16.24 0.20
C GLU A 10 -9.13 16.24 -0.93
N ASP A 11 -9.26 15.11 -1.64
CA ASP A 11 -10.26 14.92 -2.69
C ASP A 11 -11.54 14.30 -2.09
N TYR A 12 -12.69 14.69 -2.61
CA TYR A 12 -13.95 14.04 -2.26
C TYR A 12 -14.01 12.62 -2.79
N ALA A 13 -14.56 11.70 -1.98
CA ALA A 13 -14.80 10.32 -2.37
C ALA A 13 -16.29 10.02 -2.22
N ASP A 14 -16.97 9.70 -3.33
CA ASP A 14 -18.36 9.29 -3.32
C ASP A 14 -18.49 7.79 -3.06
N ILE A 15 -19.64 7.35 -2.54
CA ILE A 15 -19.92 5.94 -2.28
C ILE A 15 -19.95 5.14 -3.59
N SER A 16 -20.44 5.73 -4.68
CA SER A 16 -20.43 5.13 -6.02
C SER A 16 -19.01 4.80 -6.49
N ASP A 17 -18.05 5.71 -6.27
CA ASP A 17 -16.65 5.52 -6.62
C ASP A 17 -16.02 4.32 -5.91
N PHE A 18 -16.44 4.07 -4.67
CA PHE A 18 -15.99 2.89 -3.91
C PHE A 18 -16.38 1.59 -4.61
N PHE A 19 -17.64 1.45 -5.00
CA PHE A 19 -18.12 0.23 -5.67
C PHE A 19 -17.51 0.05 -7.06
N ASP A 20 -17.31 1.12 -7.81
CA ASP A 20 -16.67 1.05 -9.13
C ASP A 20 -15.20 0.65 -9.02
N GLN A 21 -14.46 1.21 -8.08
CA GLN A 21 -13.07 0.81 -7.85
C GLN A 21 -12.96 -0.61 -7.28
N PHE A 22 -13.92 -1.04 -6.44
CA PHE A 22 -13.98 -2.41 -5.96
C PHE A 22 -14.11 -3.40 -7.12
N LYS A 23 -15.11 -3.23 -7.99
CA LYS A 23 -15.31 -4.09 -9.16
C LYS A 23 -14.09 -4.12 -10.09
N LYS A 24 -13.51 -2.94 -10.34
CA LYS A 24 -12.38 -2.78 -11.27
C LYS A 24 -11.09 -3.46 -10.79
N ASN A 25 -10.82 -3.42 -9.49
CA ASN A 25 -9.59 -3.95 -8.92
C ASN A 25 -9.78 -5.31 -8.23
N PHE A 26 -10.98 -5.89 -8.27
CA PHE A 26 -11.35 -7.08 -7.51
C PHE A 26 -10.42 -8.26 -7.75
N TRP A 27 -10.24 -8.69 -8.99
CA TRP A 27 -9.39 -9.81 -9.33
C TRP A 27 -7.92 -9.55 -9.02
N GLN A 28 -7.46 -8.33 -9.30
CA GLN A 28 -6.07 -7.96 -9.01
C GLN A 28 -5.82 -7.96 -7.49
N SER A 29 -6.77 -7.47 -6.70
CA SER A 29 -6.69 -7.49 -5.24
C SER A 29 -6.65 -8.91 -4.67
N ILE A 30 -7.46 -9.82 -5.20
CA ILE A 30 -7.45 -11.23 -4.78
C ILE A 30 -6.08 -11.86 -5.03
N VAL A 31 -5.53 -11.69 -6.25
CA VAL A 31 -4.24 -12.27 -6.60
C VAL A 31 -3.10 -11.68 -5.75
N VAL A 32 -3.09 -10.36 -5.57
CA VAL A 32 -2.08 -9.69 -4.72
C VAL A 32 -2.19 -10.17 -3.28
N ASN A 33 -3.41 -10.28 -2.73
CA ASN A 33 -3.64 -10.73 -1.36
C ASN A 33 -3.25 -12.21 -1.18
N LEU A 34 -3.52 -13.06 -2.17
CA LEU A 34 -3.12 -14.47 -2.16
C LEU A 34 -1.58 -14.59 -2.12
N ILE A 35 -0.87 -13.83 -2.98
CA ILE A 35 0.60 -13.82 -3.00
C ILE A 35 1.15 -13.33 -1.64
N LEU A 36 0.56 -12.29 -1.06
CA LEU A 36 0.96 -11.78 0.26
C LEU A 36 0.73 -12.82 1.35
N THR A 37 -0.42 -13.50 1.35
CA THR A 37 -0.76 -14.53 2.35
C THR A 37 0.20 -15.71 2.27
N ILE A 38 0.49 -16.21 1.06
CA ILE A 38 1.46 -17.30 0.85
C ILE A 38 2.86 -16.85 1.27
N GLY A 39 3.27 -15.63 0.89
CA GLY A 39 4.59 -15.09 1.24
C GLY A 39 4.78 -14.93 2.75
N PHE A 40 3.84 -14.32 3.45
CA PHE A 40 3.89 -14.22 4.92
C PHE A 40 3.83 -15.60 5.60
N GLY A 41 2.99 -16.52 5.08
CA GLY A 41 2.91 -17.89 5.56
C GLY A 41 4.26 -18.60 5.45
N ALA A 42 4.94 -18.48 4.32
CA ALA A 42 6.28 -19.07 4.12
C ALA A 42 7.33 -18.46 5.06
N ILE A 43 7.29 -17.14 5.30
CA ILE A 43 8.19 -16.46 6.23
C ILE A 43 7.94 -16.94 7.67
N ILE A 44 6.69 -17.01 8.13
CA ILE A 44 6.32 -17.49 9.46
C ILE A 44 6.75 -18.95 9.63
N PHE A 45 6.48 -19.79 8.64
CA PHE A 45 6.93 -21.18 8.65
C PHE A 45 8.46 -21.28 8.76
N GLY A 46 9.19 -20.46 8.00
CA GLY A 46 10.65 -20.38 8.07
C GLY A 46 11.15 -19.99 9.47
N LEU A 47 10.53 -18.97 10.09
CA LEU A 47 10.88 -18.54 11.45
C LEU A 47 10.67 -19.65 12.48
N VAL A 48 9.53 -20.35 12.42
CA VAL A 48 9.23 -21.48 13.31
C VAL A 48 10.22 -22.63 13.09
N PHE A 49 10.45 -22.99 11.82
CA PHE A 49 11.36 -24.08 11.45
C PHE A 49 12.81 -23.82 11.92
N TYR A 50 13.36 -22.63 11.61
CA TYR A 50 14.72 -22.30 11.99
C TYR A 50 14.86 -22.11 13.51
N SER A 51 13.84 -21.62 14.21
CA SER A 51 13.86 -21.53 15.68
C SER A 51 13.90 -22.91 16.33
N ALA A 52 13.14 -23.88 15.79
CA ALA A 52 13.17 -25.26 16.25
C ALA A 52 14.52 -25.94 15.98
N ALA A 53 15.09 -25.71 14.79
CA ALA A 53 16.40 -26.25 14.43
C ALA A 53 17.54 -25.70 15.31
N MET A 54 17.48 -24.41 15.70
CA MET A 54 18.43 -23.83 16.66
C MET A 54 18.33 -24.49 18.04
N LYS A 55 17.11 -24.75 18.53
CA LYS A 55 16.89 -25.44 19.80
C LYS A 55 17.40 -26.89 19.77
N ALA A 56 17.43 -27.52 18.60
CA ALA A 56 18.01 -28.86 18.39
C ALA A 56 19.55 -28.87 18.27
N GLY A 57 20.22 -27.71 18.47
CA GLY A 57 21.70 -27.60 18.46
C GLY A 57 22.30 -27.31 17.09
N ASN A 58 21.50 -27.00 16.07
CA ASN A 58 22.02 -26.62 14.75
C ASN A 58 22.35 -25.13 14.70
N HIS A 59 23.62 -24.79 14.89
CA HIS A 59 24.06 -23.38 14.88
C HIS A 59 23.92 -22.70 13.50
N PHE A 60 23.97 -23.46 12.41
CA PHE A 60 23.77 -22.88 11.06
C PHE A 60 22.34 -22.41 10.83
N ALA A 61 21.36 -22.91 11.58
CA ALA A 61 19.97 -22.47 11.52
C ALA A 61 19.77 -20.99 11.89
N SER A 62 20.73 -20.39 12.64
CA SER A 62 20.71 -18.98 12.98
C SER A 62 20.79 -18.07 11.75
N PHE A 63 21.58 -18.45 10.73
CA PHE A 63 21.64 -17.70 9.48
C PHE A 63 20.31 -17.73 8.73
N GLY A 64 19.64 -18.88 8.69
CA GLY A 64 18.30 -19.02 8.10
C GLY A 64 17.24 -18.21 8.86
N PHE A 65 17.33 -18.17 10.18
CA PHE A 65 16.44 -17.38 11.03
C PHE A 65 16.59 -15.88 10.77
N VAL A 66 17.82 -15.37 10.74
CA VAL A 66 18.09 -13.96 10.41
C VAL A 66 17.64 -13.61 8.99
N ALA A 67 17.92 -14.49 8.01
CA ALA A 67 17.47 -14.29 6.64
C ALA A 67 15.94 -14.24 6.53
N ALA A 68 15.22 -15.07 7.29
CA ALA A 68 13.75 -15.05 7.33
C ALA A 68 13.21 -13.74 7.95
N ILE A 69 13.87 -13.21 9.00
CA ILE A 69 13.50 -11.89 9.57
C ILE A 69 13.70 -10.79 8.53
N VAL A 70 14.88 -10.73 7.89
CA VAL A 70 15.18 -9.70 6.88
C VAL A 70 14.19 -9.77 5.72
N ALA A 71 13.91 -10.97 5.20
CA ALA A 71 12.91 -11.17 4.15
C ALA A 71 11.52 -10.71 4.61
N GLY A 72 11.14 -11.01 5.86
CA GLY A 72 9.89 -10.58 6.46
C GLY A 72 9.73 -9.07 6.53
N VAL A 73 10.76 -8.37 6.95
CA VAL A 73 10.77 -6.90 7.02
C VAL A 73 10.64 -6.28 5.62
N ILE A 74 11.40 -6.77 4.65
CA ILE A 74 11.32 -6.28 3.27
C ILE A 74 9.91 -6.53 2.71
N PHE A 75 9.36 -7.72 2.92
CA PHE A 75 8.04 -8.08 2.42
C PHE A 75 6.92 -7.29 3.10
N LEU A 76 7.07 -6.99 4.39
CA LEU A 76 6.19 -6.08 5.13
C LEU A 76 6.20 -4.68 4.52
N PHE A 77 7.38 -4.10 4.27
CA PHE A 77 7.49 -2.78 3.66
C PHE A 77 6.90 -2.75 2.24
N MET A 78 7.14 -3.80 1.45
CA MET A 78 6.51 -3.93 0.13
C MET A 78 4.98 -3.91 0.22
N SER A 79 4.38 -4.56 1.23
CA SER A 79 2.94 -4.64 1.38
C SER A 79 2.29 -3.26 1.57
N TYR A 80 2.97 -2.29 2.16
CA TYR A 80 2.46 -0.92 2.33
C TYR A 80 2.24 -0.22 0.99
N TYR A 81 3.12 -0.45 0.01
CA TYR A 81 3.05 0.19 -1.31
C TYR A 81 2.11 -0.51 -2.28
N LEU A 82 1.97 -1.84 -2.18
CA LEU A 82 1.23 -2.65 -3.15
C LEU A 82 -0.21 -2.17 -3.34
N PHE A 83 -0.96 -1.98 -2.24
CA PHE A 83 -2.36 -1.57 -2.31
C PHE A 83 -2.54 -0.10 -2.72
N VAL A 84 -1.64 0.78 -2.30
CA VAL A 84 -1.68 2.20 -2.69
C VAL A 84 -1.40 2.35 -4.18
N MET A 85 -0.37 1.66 -4.69
CA MET A 85 -0.01 1.69 -6.11
C MET A 85 -1.07 1.02 -7.00
N MET A 86 -1.66 -0.09 -6.56
CA MET A 86 -2.69 -0.79 -7.31
C MET A 86 -3.91 0.09 -7.59
N VAL A 87 -4.30 0.91 -6.60
CA VAL A 87 -5.45 1.82 -6.74
C VAL A 87 -5.08 3.12 -7.47
N THR A 88 -3.81 3.52 -7.42
CA THR A 88 -3.33 4.77 -8.03
C THR A 88 -2.98 4.58 -9.51
N PHE A 89 -2.39 3.45 -9.86
CA PHE A 89 -1.88 3.17 -11.20
C PHE A 89 -2.48 1.89 -11.77
N ARG A 90 -2.68 1.87 -13.10
CA ARG A 90 -3.10 0.67 -13.83
C ARG A 90 -1.89 -0.20 -14.19
N LEU A 91 -1.20 -0.74 -13.17
CA LEU A 91 -0.01 -1.54 -13.37
C LEU A 91 -0.33 -3.03 -13.45
N LYS A 92 0.43 -3.77 -14.26
CA LYS A 92 0.42 -5.23 -14.23
C LYS A 92 1.01 -5.73 -12.89
N ILE A 93 0.57 -6.88 -12.40
CA ILE A 93 0.99 -7.44 -11.10
C ILE A 93 2.51 -7.49 -10.96
N ARG A 94 3.23 -7.95 -11.99
CA ARG A 94 4.70 -8.01 -11.99
C ARG A 94 5.35 -6.63 -11.81
N GLN A 95 4.81 -5.60 -12.47
CA GLN A 95 5.30 -4.23 -12.35
C GLN A 95 4.99 -3.65 -10.96
N LEU A 96 3.82 -4.01 -10.42
CA LEU A 96 3.39 -3.61 -9.09
C LEU A 96 4.38 -4.11 -8.01
N PHE A 97 4.71 -5.41 -8.04
CA PHE A 97 5.68 -6.00 -7.10
C PHE A 97 7.10 -5.43 -7.29
N LYS A 98 7.56 -5.25 -8.55
CA LYS A 98 8.85 -4.63 -8.83
C LYS A 98 8.95 -3.23 -8.25
N ASN A 99 7.94 -2.40 -8.48
CA ASN A 99 7.92 -1.03 -7.98
C ASN A 99 7.82 -1.00 -6.45
N ALA A 100 6.93 -1.83 -5.85
CA ALA A 100 6.81 -1.94 -4.40
C ALA A 100 8.14 -2.34 -3.74
N PHE A 101 8.92 -3.24 -4.36
CA PHE A 101 10.25 -3.61 -3.88
C PHE A 101 11.21 -2.42 -3.89
N ILE A 102 11.25 -1.66 -4.98
CA ILE A 102 12.11 -0.45 -5.07
C ILE A 102 11.72 0.56 -3.99
N PHE A 103 10.42 0.82 -3.80
CA PHE A 103 9.94 1.78 -2.80
C PHE A 103 10.13 1.29 -1.36
N ALA A 104 10.13 -0.02 -1.12
CA ALA A 104 10.44 -0.58 0.19
C ALA A 104 11.85 -0.14 0.67
N PHE A 105 12.81 -0.06 -0.25
CA PHE A 105 14.16 0.43 0.06
C PHE A 105 14.27 1.96 -0.01
N ALA A 106 13.65 2.61 -0.99
CA ALA A 106 13.71 4.06 -1.15
C ALA A 106 13.06 4.81 0.02
N GLY A 107 12.04 4.20 0.66
CA GLY A 107 11.27 4.78 1.76
C GLY A 107 11.60 4.20 3.14
N LEU A 108 12.79 3.66 3.40
CA LEU A 108 13.12 2.98 4.66
C LEU A 108 12.75 3.77 5.92
N GLY A 109 13.10 5.06 5.98
CA GLY A 109 12.78 5.90 7.13
C GLY A 109 11.27 6.05 7.36
N SER A 110 10.53 6.30 6.28
CA SER A 110 9.06 6.38 6.32
C SER A 110 8.43 5.04 6.70
N ASN A 111 8.95 3.93 6.16
CA ASN A 111 8.45 2.60 6.46
C ASN A 111 8.64 2.21 7.93
N LEU A 112 9.75 2.62 8.55
CA LEU A 112 9.98 2.44 9.99
C LEU A 112 8.97 3.23 10.82
N ILE A 113 8.68 4.48 10.43
CA ILE A 113 7.67 5.31 11.10
C ILE A 113 6.28 4.67 10.99
N ILE A 114 5.88 4.23 9.80
CA ILE A 114 4.62 3.52 9.57
C ILE A 114 4.54 2.28 10.48
N THR A 115 5.59 1.45 10.46
CA THR A 115 5.64 0.22 11.24
C THR A 115 5.54 0.50 12.74
N PHE A 116 6.18 1.55 13.23
CA PHE A 116 6.09 1.97 14.63
C PHE A 116 4.65 2.34 15.03
N PHE A 117 3.98 3.18 14.23
CA PHE A 117 2.59 3.55 14.49
C PHE A 117 1.63 2.36 14.37
N LEU A 118 1.83 1.48 13.39
CA LEU A 118 1.05 0.27 13.25
C LEU A 118 1.29 -0.71 14.42
N ALA A 119 2.53 -0.84 14.89
CA ALA A 119 2.85 -1.67 16.03
C ALA A 119 2.15 -1.18 17.30
N ILE A 120 2.09 0.15 17.52
CA ILE A 120 1.33 0.74 18.64
C ILE A 120 -0.17 0.45 18.45
N LEU A 121 -0.71 0.69 17.26
CA LEU A 121 -2.14 0.48 16.97
C LEU A 121 -2.56 -0.98 17.19
N TYR A 122 -1.84 -1.92 16.56
CA TYR A 122 -2.13 -3.36 16.67
C TYR A 122 -1.80 -3.90 18.07
N GLY A 123 -0.72 -3.41 18.70
CA GLY A 123 -0.33 -3.77 20.07
C GLY A 123 -1.36 -3.32 21.10
N ALA A 124 -1.85 -2.08 20.99
CA ALA A 124 -2.92 -1.59 21.85
C ALA A 124 -4.20 -2.40 21.67
N PHE A 125 -4.56 -2.72 20.41
CA PHE A 125 -5.70 -3.58 20.13
C PHE A 125 -5.54 -4.98 20.72
N PHE A 126 -4.35 -5.58 20.62
CA PHE A 126 -4.08 -6.89 21.20
C PHE A 126 -4.23 -6.87 22.73
N LEU A 127 -3.64 -5.87 23.39
CA LEU A 127 -3.68 -5.76 24.86
C LEU A 127 -5.08 -5.45 25.40
N TYR A 128 -5.82 -4.55 24.76
CA TYR A 128 -7.10 -4.05 25.26
C TYR A 128 -8.33 -4.72 24.61
N GLY A 129 -8.15 -5.34 23.44
CA GLY A 129 -9.23 -5.98 22.71
C GLY A 129 -9.20 -7.50 22.81
N ILE A 130 -8.12 -8.15 22.33
CA ILE A 130 -8.05 -9.61 22.27
C ILE A 130 -7.74 -10.22 23.64
N TRP A 131 -6.81 -9.63 24.42
CA TRP A 131 -6.40 -10.18 25.71
C TRP A 131 -7.55 -10.36 26.70
N PRO A 132 -8.43 -9.37 26.92
CA PRO A 132 -9.62 -9.55 27.78
C PRO A 132 -10.61 -10.58 27.23
N ALA A 133 -10.63 -10.83 25.92
CA ALA A 133 -11.49 -11.85 25.32
C ALA A 133 -10.96 -13.27 25.52
N ILE A 134 -9.64 -13.44 25.66
CA ILE A 134 -9.00 -14.74 25.88
C ILE A 134 -8.97 -15.11 27.36
N MET A 135 -8.82 -14.14 28.27
CA MET A 135 -8.73 -14.36 29.71
C MET A 135 -9.85 -15.24 30.29
N PRO A 136 -11.14 -15.08 29.91
CA PRO A 136 -12.21 -15.94 30.43
C PRO A 136 -12.11 -17.41 30.05
N LEU A 137 -11.30 -17.77 29.07
CA LEU A 137 -11.00 -19.19 28.78
C LEU A 137 -10.19 -19.84 29.91
N TYR A 138 -9.51 -19.02 30.73
CA TYR A 138 -8.75 -19.46 31.90
C TYR A 138 -9.54 -19.28 33.21
N ASP A 139 -10.54 -18.40 33.23
CA ASP A 139 -11.43 -18.18 34.39
C ASP A 139 -12.91 -18.28 33.99
N PRO A 140 -13.56 -19.44 34.26
CA PRO A 140 -14.95 -19.68 33.90
C PRO A 140 -15.97 -18.74 34.56
N ASN A 141 -15.55 -18.01 35.61
CA ASN A 141 -16.42 -17.08 36.35
C ASN A 141 -16.39 -15.65 35.78
N ALA A 142 -15.68 -15.40 34.70
CA ALA A 142 -15.61 -14.07 34.09
C ALA A 142 -16.91 -13.72 33.33
N PRO A 143 -17.73 -12.80 33.83
CA PRO A 143 -19.10 -12.58 33.32
C PRO A 143 -19.17 -11.80 31.98
N LEU A 144 -18.05 -11.38 31.43
CA LEU A 144 -17.99 -10.45 30.27
C LEU A 144 -17.46 -11.07 28.98
N PHE A 145 -17.34 -12.41 28.91
CA PHE A 145 -16.75 -13.11 27.77
C PHE A 145 -17.40 -12.74 26.43
N LEU A 146 -18.70 -12.86 26.31
CA LEU A 146 -19.40 -12.64 25.04
C LEU A 146 -19.33 -11.18 24.59
N SER A 147 -19.47 -10.23 25.50
CA SER A 147 -19.36 -8.80 25.20
C SER A 147 -17.95 -8.39 24.80
N ALA A 148 -16.93 -8.92 25.45
CA ALA A 148 -15.52 -8.69 25.09
C ALA A 148 -15.18 -9.25 23.70
N VAL A 149 -15.66 -10.45 23.38
CA VAL A 149 -15.48 -11.05 22.04
C VAL A 149 -16.18 -10.24 20.96
N CYS A 150 -17.44 -9.84 21.16
CA CYS A 150 -18.18 -9.03 20.20
C CYS A 150 -17.52 -7.66 20.00
N PHE A 151 -17.09 -7.01 21.07
CA PHE A 151 -16.37 -5.73 20.99
C PHE A 151 -15.05 -5.86 20.23
N SER A 152 -14.24 -6.86 20.56
CA SER A 152 -12.96 -7.12 19.88
C SER A 152 -13.15 -7.41 18.40
N PHE A 153 -14.15 -8.20 18.04
CA PHE A 153 -14.50 -8.52 16.66
C PHE A 153 -14.95 -7.28 15.89
N SER A 154 -15.81 -6.44 16.47
CA SER A 154 -16.25 -5.18 15.87
C SER A 154 -15.09 -4.21 15.63
N MET A 155 -14.21 -4.05 16.62
CA MET A 155 -13.01 -3.20 16.51
C MET A 155 -12.06 -3.71 15.43
N TYR A 156 -11.81 -5.01 15.38
CA TYR A 156 -10.99 -5.63 14.35
C TYR A 156 -11.55 -5.42 12.95
N LEU A 157 -12.85 -5.61 12.75
CA LEU A 157 -13.49 -5.53 11.44
C LEU A 157 -13.59 -4.09 10.90
N CYS A 158 -13.89 -3.12 11.75
CA CYS A 158 -14.22 -1.77 11.33
C CYS A 158 -13.08 -0.76 11.53
N PHE A 159 -12.46 -0.75 12.71
CA PHE A 159 -11.54 0.33 13.08
C PHE A 159 -10.09 0.03 12.71
N ILE A 160 -9.56 -1.14 13.03
CA ILE A 160 -8.13 -1.44 12.87
C ILE A 160 -7.70 -1.41 11.40
N PRO A 161 -8.38 -2.07 10.44
CA PRO A 161 -8.00 -2.01 9.04
C PRO A 161 -8.13 -0.60 8.46
N THR A 162 -9.14 0.16 8.91
CA THR A 162 -9.39 1.52 8.44
C THR A 162 -8.29 2.47 8.89
N LEU A 163 -7.96 2.50 10.18
CA LEU A 163 -6.89 3.33 10.73
C LEU A 163 -5.51 2.91 10.19
N GLY A 164 -5.24 1.62 10.12
CA GLY A 164 -4.00 1.11 9.53
C GLY A 164 -3.83 1.53 8.07
N SER A 165 -4.89 1.39 7.27
CA SER A 165 -4.90 1.86 5.87
C SER A 165 -4.72 3.38 5.76
N LEU A 166 -5.28 4.15 6.68
CA LEU A 166 -5.12 5.61 6.72
C LEU A 166 -3.66 5.98 6.99
N ILE A 167 -3.04 5.43 8.04
CA ILE A 167 -1.63 5.66 8.38
C ILE A 167 -0.72 5.33 7.19
N ILE A 168 -0.93 4.18 6.56
CA ILE A 168 -0.16 3.76 5.39
C ILE A 168 -0.33 4.77 4.25
N ASN A 169 -1.55 5.17 3.90
CA ASN A 169 -1.79 6.09 2.80
C ASN A 169 -1.18 7.47 3.04
N PHE A 170 -1.30 8.04 4.24
CA PHE A 170 -0.71 9.35 4.55
C PHE A 170 0.81 9.36 4.40
N ASN A 171 1.50 8.26 4.73
CA ASN A 171 2.95 8.18 4.62
C ASN A 171 3.44 7.74 3.24
N VAL A 172 2.76 6.77 2.61
CA VAL A 172 3.17 6.19 1.32
C VAL A 172 2.85 7.11 0.15
N TYR A 173 1.68 7.76 0.19
CA TYR A 173 1.21 8.58 -0.93
C TYR A 173 2.17 9.74 -1.30
N PRO A 174 2.73 10.53 -0.38
CA PRO A 174 3.70 11.56 -0.72
C PRO A 174 4.95 11.02 -1.44
N HIS A 175 5.44 9.85 -1.05
CA HIS A 175 6.58 9.21 -1.71
C HIS A 175 6.23 8.78 -3.14
N VAL A 176 5.09 8.12 -3.31
CA VAL A 176 4.59 7.70 -4.62
C VAL A 176 4.33 8.92 -5.52
N LYS A 177 3.77 9.99 -4.98
CA LYS A 177 3.55 11.25 -5.69
C LYS A 177 4.86 11.82 -6.21
N LYS A 178 5.83 12.03 -5.33
CA LYS A 178 7.13 12.63 -5.67
C LYS A 178 7.90 11.87 -6.74
N PHE A 179 7.89 10.54 -6.68
CA PHE A 179 8.74 9.71 -7.55
C PHE A 179 8.05 9.18 -8.81
N MET A 180 6.72 9.13 -8.86
CA MET A 180 5.99 8.58 -9.99
C MET A 180 4.99 9.56 -10.62
N ILE A 181 4.29 10.37 -9.82
CA ILE A 181 3.23 11.24 -10.33
C ILE A 181 3.82 12.55 -10.85
N ASP A 182 4.62 13.24 -10.03
CA ASP A 182 5.16 14.54 -10.38
C ASP A 182 6.05 14.51 -11.62
N PRO A 183 6.96 13.53 -11.82
CA PRO A 183 7.73 13.41 -13.06
C PRO A 183 6.86 13.16 -14.29
N ALA A 184 5.87 12.28 -14.19
CA ALA A 184 4.96 11.98 -15.30
C ALA A 184 4.08 13.18 -15.69
N LEU A 185 3.65 13.98 -14.71
CA LEU A 185 2.92 15.22 -14.96
C LEU A 185 3.81 16.30 -15.57
N ALA A 186 5.07 16.39 -15.15
CA ALA A 186 6.02 17.33 -15.73
C ALA A 186 6.33 17.00 -17.20
N GLU A 187 6.50 15.72 -17.52
CA GLU A 187 6.70 15.26 -18.89
C GLU A 187 5.47 15.55 -19.77
N LYS A 188 4.27 15.24 -19.26
CA LYS A 188 3.02 15.54 -19.97
C LYS A 188 2.85 17.03 -20.24
N ARG A 189 3.12 17.89 -19.27
CA ARG A 189 3.07 19.35 -19.44
C ARG A 189 4.12 19.88 -20.43
N ALA A 190 5.29 19.25 -20.49
CA ALA A 190 6.33 19.58 -21.47
C ALA A 190 5.86 19.25 -22.88
N MET A 191 5.31 18.04 -23.10
CA MET A 191 4.74 17.64 -24.39
C MET A 191 3.57 18.52 -24.83
N GLU A 192 2.66 18.89 -23.91
CA GLU A 192 1.55 19.79 -24.21
C GLU A 192 2.02 21.20 -24.61
N LYS A 193 3.07 21.71 -23.97
CA LYS A 193 3.68 23.00 -24.36
C LYS A 193 4.36 22.95 -25.72
N GLU A 194 5.03 21.84 -26.01
CA GLU A 194 5.72 21.63 -27.29
C GLU A 194 4.72 21.52 -28.44
N ALA A 195 3.63 20.76 -28.25
CA ALA A 195 2.54 20.65 -29.20
C ALA A 195 1.79 22.00 -29.42
N ALA A 196 1.58 22.77 -28.36
CA ALA A 196 0.99 24.09 -28.46
C ALA A 196 1.90 25.08 -29.22
N HIS A 197 3.22 25.00 -29.01
CA HIS A 197 4.17 25.84 -29.72
C HIS A 197 4.23 25.49 -31.21
N GLU A 198 4.20 24.20 -31.54
CA GLU A 198 4.19 23.72 -32.93
C GLU A 198 2.90 24.11 -33.66
N SER A 199 1.75 24.10 -33.00
CA SER A 199 0.46 24.55 -33.59
C SER A 199 0.48 26.05 -33.92
N ILE A 200 1.04 26.90 -33.06
CA ILE A 200 1.16 28.34 -33.30
C ILE A 200 2.11 28.61 -34.50
N PHE A 201 3.19 27.86 -34.61
CA PHE A 201 4.15 28.02 -35.72
C PHE A 201 3.57 27.61 -37.08
N ASN A 202 2.71 26.59 -37.09
CA ASN A 202 2.04 26.14 -38.32
C ASN A 202 0.93 27.10 -38.76
N ASP A 203 0.23 27.75 -37.82
CA ASP A 203 -0.85 28.69 -38.11
C ASP A 203 -0.30 30.02 -38.71
N ASP A 204 0.85 30.50 -38.24
CA ASP A 204 1.53 31.67 -38.80
C ASP A 204 2.13 31.39 -40.20
N GLY A 205 2.38 30.15 -40.56
CA GLY A 205 2.87 29.72 -41.87
C GLY A 205 1.82 29.77 -42.97
N GLU A 206 0.58 29.43 -42.67
CA GLU A 206 -0.55 29.48 -43.62
C GLU A 206 -1.03 30.90 -43.92
N PHE A 207 -0.95 31.81 -42.96
CA PHE A 207 -1.42 33.22 -43.17
C PHE A 207 -0.54 34.02 -44.12
N LYS A 208 0.74 33.73 -44.32
CA LYS A 208 1.62 34.44 -45.24
C LYS A 208 1.46 34.05 -46.72
N GLY A 209 0.91 32.87 -46.98
CA GLY A 209 0.73 32.37 -48.35
C GLY A 209 -0.48 32.92 -49.10
N GLN A 210 -1.48 33.49 -48.42
CA GLN A 210 -2.74 33.88 -49.01
C GLN A 210 -2.84 35.38 -49.44
N ASN A 211 -1.90 36.22 -49.01
CA ASN A 211 -1.93 37.66 -49.33
C ASN A 211 -1.11 38.08 -50.57
N ASP A 212 -0.23 37.19 -51.08
CA ASP A 212 0.59 37.55 -52.25
C ASP A 212 -0.03 37.16 -53.64
N SER A 213 -1.23 36.50 -53.63
CA SER A 213 -1.89 36.10 -54.88
C SER A 213 -3.01 37.05 -55.35
N LYS A 214 -3.25 38.20 -54.70
CA LYS A 214 -4.30 39.16 -55.10
C LYS A 214 -3.83 40.50 -55.57
N SER A 215 -2.50 40.70 -55.86
CA SER A 215 -1.98 41.90 -56.50
C SER A 215 -1.20 41.60 -57.76
N LYS A 216 -1.88 41.12 -58.79
CA LYS A 216 -1.47 41.24 -60.20
C LYS A 216 -2.70 41.33 -61.07
#